data_41471dee1334b1091787e6732a6b55fb
#
_entry.id   41471dee1334b1091787e6732a6b55fb
#
_cell.length_a   1.000
_cell.length_b   1.000
_cell.length_c   1.000
_cell.angle_alpha   90.00
_cell.angle_beta   90.00
_cell.angle_gamma   90.00
#
_symmetry.space_group_name_H-M   'P 1'
#
loop_
_entity.id
_entity.type
_entity.pdbx_description
1 polymer ?
#
loop_
_entity_poly.entity_id
_entity_poly.type
_entity_poly.pdbx_seq_one_letter_code
_entity_poly.pdbx_strand_id
1 'polypeptide(L)'
;MSQAPAVGLQYVEALPGRRLAPFVACYWCLRSPVPQRLQDRTFPDGCQEIVFNLGGAVLRSGNGVDYHRNPATELIGQMTRPYDVVTEGEPLYFGIKFHPHGFSVFTREPIDTLRDQSIDVRLLFGTAFHAVEARIQDTRCFDRFVAEMEAFLGARLHEKRRDSRAFAVVDRVVAAIFRGPGDGRLSQACEDLGVGPRQLQASFRALTGLSPKQLASMVRFQRSLPPLRAGRPLAEIALACGYYDQAHFNHEFRRFAGMAPTDWKRAQAPLNEFFVDDASRAYLCNYRASGQTHRAA
;
A
#
# COMPACT_ATOMS: atom_id res chain seq x y z
N MET A 1 -21.77 -18.61 -6.46
CA MET A 1 -22.77 -17.52 -6.59
C MET A 1 -22.08 -16.42 -7.40
N SER A 2 -22.59 -16.10 -8.58
CA SER A 2 -22.07 -15.01 -9.42
C SER A 2 -22.30 -13.68 -8.70
N GLN A 3 -21.24 -12.95 -8.37
CA GLN A 3 -21.38 -11.59 -7.85
C GLN A 3 -21.85 -10.69 -8.99
N ALA A 4 -22.86 -9.85 -8.70
CA ALA A 4 -23.28 -8.82 -9.64
C ALA A 4 -22.10 -7.84 -9.85
N PRO A 5 -21.92 -7.29 -11.07
CA PRO A 5 -20.90 -6.29 -11.32
C PRO A 5 -21.10 -5.11 -10.35
N ALA A 6 -20.00 -4.59 -9.80
CA ALA A 6 -20.03 -3.44 -8.89
C ALA A 6 -20.55 -2.20 -9.64
N VAL A 7 -21.80 -1.83 -9.38
CA VAL A 7 -22.47 -0.75 -10.11
C VAL A 7 -22.05 0.59 -9.50
N GLY A 8 -21.50 1.48 -10.32
CA GLY A 8 -21.30 2.88 -9.94
C GLY A 8 -20.14 3.16 -9.00
N LEU A 9 -19.19 2.24 -8.83
CA LEU A 9 -17.95 2.53 -8.08
C LEU A 9 -17.15 3.63 -8.77
N GLN A 10 -16.76 4.63 -8.00
CA GLN A 10 -15.92 5.75 -8.43
C GLN A 10 -14.65 5.80 -7.58
N TYR A 11 -13.52 5.91 -8.27
CA TYR A 11 -12.21 6.04 -7.63
C TYR A 11 -11.54 7.33 -8.09
N VAL A 12 -11.00 8.08 -7.14
CA VAL A 12 -10.29 9.35 -7.40
C VAL A 12 -9.03 9.37 -6.55
N GLU A 13 -7.94 9.91 -7.11
CA GLU A 13 -6.69 10.15 -6.39
C GLU A 13 -6.30 11.62 -6.40
N ALA A 14 -5.58 12.03 -5.33
CA ALA A 14 -4.91 13.31 -5.23
C ALA A 14 -3.45 13.11 -4.80
N LEU A 15 -2.53 13.86 -5.39
CA LEU A 15 -1.13 13.83 -5.03
C LEU A 15 -0.87 14.65 -3.77
N PRO A 16 0.09 14.24 -2.92
CA PRO A 16 0.49 15.01 -1.75
C PRO A 16 1.23 16.30 -2.13
N GLY A 17 1.16 17.28 -1.25
CA GLY A 17 1.97 18.49 -1.33
C GLY A 17 3.48 18.16 -1.23
N ARG A 18 4.32 19.07 -1.73
CA ARG A 18 5.80 18.85 -1.82
C ARG A 18 6.44 18.38 -0.51
N ARG A 19 5.93 18.85 0.63
CA ARG A 19 6.47 18.50 1.95
C ARG A 19 6.22 17.04 2.32
N LEU A 20 5.07 16.48 1.95
CA LEU A 20 4.67 15.11 2.25
C LEU A 20 4.95 14.11 1.12
N ALA A 21 5.21 14.58 -0.09
CA ALA A 21 5.49 13.73 -1.25
C ALA A 21 6.60 12.67 -1.06
N PRO A 22 7.65 12.87 -0.24
CA PRO A 22 8.62 11.81 0.04
C PRO A 22 8.07 10.65 0.89
N PHE A 23 6.91 10.82 1.54
CA PHE A 23 6.37 9.88 2.53
C PHE A 23 5.01 9.32 2.13
N VAL A 24 4.19 10.17 1.52
CA VAL A 24 2.82 9.86 1.07
C VAL A 24 2.85 9.63 -0.43
N ALA A 25 2.33 8.50 -0.88
CA ALA A 25 2.22 8.17 -2.28
C ALA A 25 1.03 8.86 -2.94
N CYS A 26 -0.14 8.76 -2.31
CA CYS A 26 -1.36 9.44 -2.73
C CYS A 26 -2.39 9.50 -1.59
N TYR A 27 -3.36 10.39 -1.76
CA TYR A 27 -4.66 10.35 -1.12
C TYR A 27 -5.65 9.75 -2.11
N TRP A 28 -6.59 8.93 -1.62
CA TRP A 28 -7.57 8.30 -2.51
C TRP A 28 -8.97 8.31 -1.91
N CYS A 29 -9.96 8.29 -2.78
CA CYS A 29 -11.37 8.13 -2.45
C CYS A 29 -11.95 6.99 -3.28
N LEU A 30 -12.64 6.07 -2.62
CA LEU A 30 -13.49 5.07 -3.25
C LEU A 30 -14.91 5.25 -2.73
N ARG A 31 -15.87 5.41 -3.65
CA ARG A 31 -17.28 5.58 -3.28
C ARG A 31 -18.23 4.87 -4.22
N SER A 32 -19.39 4.48 -3.70
CA SER A 32 -20.55 4.09 -4.49
C SER A 32 -21.77 4.89 -4.05
N PRO A 33 -22.54 5.45 -4.99
CA PRO A 33 -23.79 6.16 -4.67
C PRO A 33 -24.96 5.22 -4.35
N VAL A 34 -24.78 3.92 -4.49
CA VAL A 34 -25.80 2.91 -4.25
C VAL A 34 -25.34 1.92 -3.19
N PRO A 35 -26.25 1.51 -2.28
CA PRO A 35 -25.95 0.45 -1.32
C PRO A 35 -25.63 -0.85 -2.05
N GLN A 36 -24.57 -1.49 -1.65
CA GLN A 36 -24.17 -2.79 -2.19
C GLN A 36 -23.35 -3.60 -1.17
N ARG A 37 -23.31 -4.90 -1.37
CA ARG A 37 -22.41 -5.79 -0.65
C ARG A 37 -21.25 -6.12 -1.57
N LEU A 38 -20.07 -5.65 -1.20
CA LEU A 38 -18.82 -5.93 -1.90
C LEU A 38 -18.02 -6.93 -1.10
N GLN A 39 -17.53 -7.95 -1.75
CA GLN A 39 -16.56 -8.88 -1.17
C GLN A 39 -15.33 -8.92 -2.06
N ASP A 40 -14.19 -8.67 -1.48
CA ASP A 40 -12.93 -8.63 -2.21
C ASP A 40 -11.78 -9.18 -1.37
N ARG A 41 -10.66 -9.45 -2.05
CA ARG A 41 -9.42 -9.87 -1.44
C ARG A 41 -8.32 -8.85 -1.73
N THR A 42 -7.81 -8.25 -0.68
CA THR A 42 -6.71 -7.29 -0.76
C THR A 42 -5.37 -8.03 -0.71
N PHE A 43 -4.43 -7.58 -1.54
CA PHE A 43 -3.11 -8.18 -1.68
C PHE A 43 -2.02 -7.29 -1.12
N PRO A 44 -0.92 -7.88 -0.58
CA PRO A 44 0.24 -7.11 -0.17
C PRO A 44 0.83 -6.30 -1.32
N ASP A 45 1.05 -5.01 -1.10
CA ASP A 45 1.62 -4.09 -2.09
C ASP A 45 2.90 -3.39 -1.62
N GLY A 46 3.29 -3.65 -0.38
CA GLY A 46 4.48 -3.05 0.22
C GLY A 46 4.25 -1.67 0.85
N CYS A 47 3.00 -1.23 0.98
CA CYS A 47 2.62 0.06 1.53
C CYS A 47 1.82 -0.09 2.83
N GLN A 48 1.90 0.93 3.69
CA GLN A 48 0.94 1.12 4.77
C GLN A 48 -0.12 2.11 4.33
N GLU A 49 -1.33 1.99 4.89
CA GLU A 49 -2.44 2.89 4.57
C GLU A 49 -3.19 3.30 5.84
N ILE A 50 -3.61 4.57 5.90
CA ILE A 50 -4.67 4.98 6.81
C ILE A 50 -5.96 5.04 6.00
N VAL A 51 -6.99 4.34 6.47
CA VAL A 51 -8.29 4.26 5.80
C VAL A 51 -9.39 4.77 6.72
N PHE A 52 -10.16 5.73 6.25
CA PHE A 52 -11.37 6.23 6.88
C PHE A 52 -12.56 5.53 6.22
N ASN A 53 -13.29 4.79 6.99
CA ASN A 53 -14.57 4.22 6.58
C ASN A 53 -15.70 5.19 6.96
N LEU A 54 -16.22 5.90 5.98
CA LEU A 54 -17.28 6.90 6.16
C LEU A 54 -18.64 6.40 5.70
N GLY A 55 -18.71 5.17 5.21
CA GLY A 55 -19.92 4.54 4.67
C GLY A 55 -20.43 3.40 5.53
N GLY A 56 -20.71 2.28 4.87
CA GLY A 56 -21.28 1.09 5.49
C GLY A 56 -20.35 0.33 6.43
N ALA A 57 -20.81 -0.83 6.89
CA ALA A 57 -19.99 -1.70 7.74
C ALA A 57 -18.87 -2.36 6.92
N VAL A 58 -17.66 -2.39 7.49
CA VAL A 58 -16.51 -3.09 6.91
C VAL A 58 -16.07 -4.20 7.82
N LEU A 59 -15.99 -5.39 7.26
CA LEU A 59 -15.55 -6.61 7.91
C LEU A 59 -14.29 -7.12 7.23
N ARG A 60 -13.32 -7.59 8.01
CA ARG A 60 -12.07 -8.15 7.51
C ARG A 60 -11.84 -9.56 8.04
N SER A 61 -11.27 -10.43 7.21
CA SER A 61 -10.85 -11.75 7.60
C SER A 61 -9.48 -12.10 6.99
N GLY A 62 -8.60 -12.69 7.79
CA GLY A 62 -7.32 -13.24 7.32
C GLY A 62 -7.43 -14.67 6.76
N ASN A 63 -8.53 -15.36 7.01
CA ASN A 63 -8.73 -16.77 6.62
C ASN A 63 -10.01 -16.99 5.79
N GLY A 64 -10.77 -15.93 5.50
CA GLY A 64 -12.04 -16.02 4.75
C GLY A 64 -13.23 -16.58 5.54
N VAL A 65 -13.07 -16.83 6.84
CA VAL A 65 -14.10 -17.44 7.71
C VAL A 65 -14.41 -16.51 8.88
N ASP A 66 -13.40 -16.14 9.64
CA ASP A 66 -13.56 -15.32 10.85
C ASP A 66 -13.49 -13.84 10.48
N TYR A 67 -14.63 -13.20 10.34
CA TYR A 67 -14.73 -11.79 9.99
C TYR A 67 -14.85 -10.92 11.26
N HIS A 68 -14.02 -9.91 11.36
CA HIS A 68 -14.03 -8.92 12.41
C HIS A 68 -14.36 -7.53 11.85
N ARG A 69 -15.12 -6.75 12.62
CA ARG A 69 -15.45 -5.38 12.21
C ARG A 69 -14.21 -4.49 12.33
N ASN A 70 -13.92 -3.75 11.28
CA ASN A 70 -12.85 -2.78 11.27
C ASN A 70 -13.19 -1.53 12.10
N PRO A 71 -12.20 -0.84 12.68
CA PRO A 71 -12.35 0.52 13.19
C PRO A 71 -12.89 1.48 12.11
N ALA A 72 -13.54 2.55 12.54
CA ALA A 72 -13.99 3.61 11.62
C ALA A 72 -12.82 4.28 10.89
N THR A 73 -11.70 4.44 11.59
CA THR A 73 -10.44 4.87 10.99
C THR A 73 -9.33 3.92 11.42
N GLU A 74 -8.73 3.25 10.46
CA GLU A 74 -7.71 2.24 10.71
C GLU A 74 -6.38 2.57 10.03
N LEU A 75 -5.27 2.25 10.70
CA LEU A 75 -3.99 2.04 10.05
C LEU A 75 -3.89 0.58 9.63
N ILE A 76 -3.81 0.33 8.36
CA ILE A 76 -3.42 -0.95 7.79
C ILE A 76 -1.90 -0.95 7.74
N GLY A 77 -1.29 -1.74 8.62
CA GLY A 77 0.16 -1.91 8.69
C GLY A 77 0.70 -2.64 7.47
N GLN A 78 1.98 -2.92 7.48
CA GLN A 78 2.63 -3.62 6.38
C GLN A 78 2.09 -5.05 6.25
N MET A 79 1.22 -5.29 5.28
CA MET A 79 0.64 -6.61 5.04
C MET A 79 1.63 -7.53 4.31
N THR A 80 1.74 -8.79 4.75
CA THR A 80 2.58 -9.82 4.12
C THR A 80 1.76 -10.97 3.54
N ARG A 81 0.45 -11.00 3.83
CA ARG A 81 -0.53 -11.99 3.38
C ARG A 81 -1.78 -11.31 2.85
N PRO A 82 -2.54 -11.95 1.97
CA PRO A 82 -3.83 -11.42 1.55
C PRO A 82 -4.82 -11.45 2.70
N TYR A 83 -5.83 -10.61 2.65
CA TYR A 83 -6.98 -10.62 3.54
C TYR A 83 -8.26 -10.33 2.76
N ASP A 84 -9.37 -10.89 3.23
CA ASP A 84 -10.68 -10.67 2.64
C ASP A 84 -11.36 -9.50 3.32
N VAL A 85 -12.06 -8.68 2.53
CA VAL A 85 -12.84 -7.54 2.99
C VAL A 85 -14.27 -7.71 2.51
N VAL A 86 -15.23 -7.49 3.39
CA VAL A 86 -16.65 -7.38 3.05
C VAL A 86 -17.12 -6.00 3.46
N THR A 87 -17.71 -5.28 2.52
CA THR A 87 -18.35 -3.99 2.73
C THR A 87 -19.83 -4.13 2.55
N GLU A 88 -20.63 -3.60 3.46
CA GLU A 88 -22.09 -3.62 3.42
C GLU A 88 -22.65 -2.20 3.55
N GLY A 89 -23.57 -1.81 2.67
CA GLY A 89 -24.17 -0.48 2.62
C GLY A 89 -23.63 0.38 1.48
N GLU A 90 -23.54 1.68 1.68
CA GLU A 90 -23.00 2.63 0.70
C GLU A 90 -21.50 2.82 0.95
N PRO A 91 -20.61 2.22 0.14
CA PRO A 91 -19.17 2.39 0.34
C PRO A 91 -18.76 3.86 0.17
N LEU A 92 -18.08 4.40 1.18
CA LEU A 92 -17.36 5.66 1.10
C LEU A 92 -16.08 5.52 1.94
N TYR A 93 -14.96 5.47 1.24
CA TYR A 93 -13.64 5.38 1.83
C TYR A 93 -12.79 6.56 1.42
N PHE A 94 -12.08 7.14 2.36
CA PHE A 94 -10.93 7.99 2.10
C PHE A 94 -9.68 7.31 2.62
N GLY A 95 -8.61 7.35 1.85
CA GLY A 95 -7.38 6.71 2.24
C GLY A 95 -6.14 7.55 2.00
N ILE A 96 -5.11 7.23 2.76
CA ILE A 96 -3.77 7.76 2.59
C ILE A 96 -2.85 6.57 2.39
N LYS A 97 -2.26 6.47 1.21
CA LYS A 97 -1.24 5.46 0.92
C LYS A 97 0.14 6.06 1.17
N PHE A 98 0.93 5.38 1.99
CA PHE A 98 2.31 5.78 2.26
C PHE A 98 3.29 5.02 1.37
N HIS A 99 4.43 5.63 1.08
CA HIS A 99 5.56 4.86 0.56
C HIS A 99 6.01 3.80 1.59
N PRO A 100 6.67 2.71 1.19
CA PRO A 100 6.98 1.58 2.09
C PRO A 100 7.61 1.94 3.43
N HIS A 101 8.37 3.02 3.49
CA HIS A 101 9.03 3.56 4.69
C HIS A 101 8.41 4.88 5.16
N GLY A 102 7.40 5.41 4.40
CA GLY A 102 6.89 6.75 4.60
C GLY A 102 6.18 6.96 5.93
N PHE A 103 5.40 5.99 6.40
CA PHE A 103 4.70 6.10 7.68
C PHE A 103 5.64 6.22 8.88
N SER A 104 6.86 5.71 8.77
CA SER A 104 7.84 5.70 9.87
C SER A 104 8.19 7.09 10.42
N VAL A 105 8.00 8.16 9.65
CA VAL A 105 8.30 9.54 10.09
C VAL A 105 7.15 10.20 10.86
N PHE A 106 5.99 9.56 10.94
CA PHE A 106 4.79 10.08 11.62
C PHE A 106 4.50 9.39 12.95
N THR A 107 5.18 8.28 13.26
CA THR A 107 4.98 7.50 14.48
C THR A 107 6.27 7.25 15.23
N ARG A 108 6.15 7.01 16.54
CA ARG A 108 7.26 6.52 17.38
C ARG A 108 7.25 5.00 17.53
N GLU A 109 6.13 4.37 17.17
CA GLU A 109 6.01 2.92 17.23
C GLU A 109 6.98 2.23 16.27
N PRO A 110 7.59 1.12 16.64
CA PRO A 110 8.38 0.30 15.75
C PRO A 110 7.50 -0.23 14.61
N ILE A 111 7.89 0.02 13.35
CA ILE A 111 7.05 -0.35 12.18
C ILE A 111 6.84 -1.86 12.06
N ASP A 112 7.79 -2.67 12.52
CA ASP A 112 7.66 -4.13 12.49
C ASP A 112 6.60 -4.67 13.45
N THR A 113 6.23 -3.94 14.51
CA THR A 113 5.11 -4.30 15.41
C THR A 113 3.75 -4.08 14.75
N LEU A 114 3.67 -3.24 13.74
CA LEU A 114 2.45 -2.93 12.99
C LEU A 114 2.21 -3.91 11.82
N ARG A 115 3.15 -4.82 11.57
CA ARG A 115 3.07 -5.76 10.45
C ARG A 115 1.90 -6.73 10.62
N ASP A 116 1.14 -6.90 9.52
CA ASP A 116 -0.07 -7.75 9.45
C ASP A 116 -1.16 -7.36 10.48
N GLN A 117 -1.14 -6.09 10.92
CA GLN A 117 -2.12 -5.54 11.87
C GLN A 117 -3.02 -4.50 11.18
N SER A 118 -4.26 -4.42 11.69
CA SER A 118 -5.16 -3.30 11.49
C SER A 118 -5.39 -2.66 12.86
N ILE A 119 -5.06 -1.38 12.99
CA ILE A 119 -5.02 -0.68 14.29
C ILE A 119 -5.88 0.57 14.19
N ASP A 120 -6.70 0.81 15.21
CA ASP A 120 -7.42 2.08 15.33
C ASP A 120 -6.41 3.24 15.41
N VAL A 121 -6.50 4.17 14.46
CA VAL A 121 -5.57 5.31 14.35
C VAL A 121 -5.57 6.18 15.60
N ARG A 122 -6.68 6.19 16.36
CA ARG A 122 -6.78 6.91 17.64
C ARG A 122 -5.81 6.39 18.69
N LEU A 123 -5.48 5.10 18.66
CA LEU A 123 -4.48 4.50 19.56
C LEU A 123 -3.05 5.01 19.26
N LEU A 124 -2.78 5.41 18.03
CA LEU A 124 -1.47 5.90 17.58
C LEU A 124 -1.30 7.41 17.81
N PHE A 125 -2.34 8.17 17.51
CA PHE A 125 -2.25 9.64 17.48
C PHE A 125 -2.99 10.34 18.62
N GLY A 126 -3.75 9.59 19.42
CA GLY A 126 -4.45 10.10 20.61
C GLY A 126 -5.55 11.12 20.30
N THR A 127 -5.86 11.94 21.29
CA THR A 127 -6.97 12.91 21.25
C THR A 127 -6.83 13.96 20.14
N ALA A 128 -5.60 14.29 19.73
CA ALA A 128 -5.38 15.27 18.67
C ALA A 128 -5.90 14.76 17.30
N PHE A 129 -6.04 13.45 17.12
CA PHE A 129 -6.63 12.89 15.90
C PHE A 129 -8.16 12.94 15.92
N HIS A 130 -8.80 12.87 17.09
CA HIS A 130 -10.26 12.87 17.20
C HIS A 130 -10.91 14.10 16.54
N ALA A 131 -10.31 15.29 16.74
CA ALA A 131 -10.84 16.51 16.15
C ALA A 131 -10.74 16.53 14.62
N VAL A 132 -9.67 15.95 14.07
CA VAL A 132 -9.49 15.82 12.61
C VAL A 132 -10.47 14.80 12.04
N GLU A 133 -10.57 13.64 12.68
CA GLU A 133 -11.50 12.58 12.30
C GLU A 133 -12.95 13.09 12.26
N ALA A 134 -13.40 13.80 13.31
CA ALA A 134 -14.73 14.36 13.38
C ALA A 134 -15.01 15.32 12.19
N ARG A 135 -14.08 16.24 11.89
CA ARG A 135 -14.25 17.18 10.75
C ARG A 135 -14.33 16.45 9.41
N ILE A 136 -13.59 15.35 9.23
CA ILE A 136 -13.64 14.53 8.02
C ILE A 136 -14.98 13.80 7.91
N GLN A 137 -15.46 13.22 9.02
CA GLN A 137 -16.74 12.53 9.08
C GLN A 137 -17.91 13.47 8.77
N ASP A 138 -17.89 14.69 9.31
CA ASP A 138 -18.96 15.68 9.14
C ASP A 138 -19.05 16.18 7.70
N THR A 139 -17.93 16.45 7.06
CA THR A 139 -17.93 17.06 5.71
C THR A 139 -18.06 16.02 4.59
N ARG A 140 -17.57 14.79 4.78
CA ARG A 140 -17.53 13.72 3.77
C ARG A 140 -17.04 14.19 2.39
N CYS A 141 -16.18 15.20 2.37
CA CYS A 141 -15.65 15.85 1.18
C CYS A 141 -14.18 15.48 0.99
N PHE A 142 -13.82 14.94 -0.17
CA PHE A 142 -12.46 14.46 -0.43
C PHE A 142 -11.40 15.55 -0.40
N ASP A 143 -11.68 16.73 -0.96
CA ASP A 143 -10.73 17.85 -0.95
C ASP A 143 -10.46 18.35 0.49
N ARG A 144 -11.49 18.37 1.33
CA ARG A 144 -11.36 18.70 2.76
C ARG A 144 -10.54 17.64 3.48
N PHE A 145 -10.80 16.36 3.19
CA PHE A 145 -9.99 15.26 3.73
C PHE A 145 -8.50 15.46 3.39
N VAL A 146 -8.17 15.74 2.13
CA VAL A 146 -6.79 15.96 1.70
C VAL A 146 -6.17 17.12 2.48
N ALA A 147 -6.86 18.28 2.56
CA ALA A 147 -6.38 19.45 3.27
C ALA A 147 -6.15 19.21 4.77
N GLU A 148 -7.08 18.54 5.44
CA GLU A 148 -6.98 18.19 6.87
C GLU A 148 -5.81 17.24 7.13
N MET A 149 -5.62 16.23 6.27
CA MET A 149 -4.55 15.26 6.44
C MET A 149 -3.17 15.82 6.07
N GLU A 150 -3.08 16.70 5.08
CA GLU A 150 -1.86 17.47 4.80
C GLU A 150 -1.42 18.30 6.02
N ALA A 151 -2.34 19.01 6.63
CA ALA A 151 -2.06 19.81 7.83
C ALA A 151 -1.67 18.92 9.03
N PHE A 152 -2.44 17.85 9.26
CA PHE A 152 -2.24 16.93 10.38
C PHE A 152 -0.90 16.20 10.30
N LEU A 153 -0.60 15.58 9.15
CA LEU A 153 0.65 14.87 8.93
C LEU A 153 1.84 15.84 8.89
N GLY A 154 1.67 16.99 8.25
CA GLY A 154 2.70 18.04 8.21
C GLY A 154 3.13 18.51 9.60
N ALA A 155 2.20 18.63 10.55
CA ALA A 155 2.49 19.00 11.94
C ALA A 155 3.16 17.86 12.74
N ARG A 156 3.06 16.61 12.28
CA ARG A 156 3.58 15.41 12.95
C ARG A 156 4.87 14.87 12.35
N LEU A 157 5.39 15.51 11.32
CA LEU A 157 6.61 15.07 10.67
C LEU A 157 7.80 15.12 11.64
N HIS A 158 8.36 13.96 11.98
CA HIS A 158 9.55 13.85 12.79
C HIS A 158 10.82 14.11 11.96
N GLU A 159 11.23 15.38 11.89
CA GLU A 159 12.35 15.82 11.03
C GLU A 159 13.67 15.08 11.32
N LYS A 160 14.01 14.86 12.59
CA LYS A 160 15.21 14.08 12.95
C LYS A 160 15.23 12.66 12.37
N ARG A 161 14.06 12.04 12.22
CA ARG A 161 13.95 10.69 11.63
C ARG A 161 14.04 10.77 10.12
N ARG A 162 13.37 11.76 9.51
CA ARG A 162 13.45 12.05 8.08
C ARG A 162 14.89 12.31 7.62
N ASP A 163 15.63 13.10 8.37
CA ASP A 163 16.99 13.53 8.01
C ASP A 163 18.06 12.50 8.43
N SER A 164 17.65 11.34 8.94
CA SER A 164 18.59 10.29 9.34
C SER A 164 19.25 9.60 8.14
N ARG A 165 20.53 9.23 8.29
CA ARG A 165 21.22 8.41 7.28
C ARG A 165 20.49 7.11 6.97
N ALA A 166 19.88 6.49 7.98
CA ALA A 166 19.10 5.26 7.81
C ALA A 166 17.90 5.47 6.87
N PHE A 167 17.17 6.59 7.02
CA PHE A 167 16.07 6.93 6.14
C PHE A 167 16.54 7.13 4.69
N ALA A 168 17.59 7.90 4.47
CA ALA A 168 18.14 8.15 3.13
C ALA A 168 18.61 6.85 2.43
N VAL A 169 19.21 5.94 3.19
CA VAL A 169 19.61 4.61 2.69
C VAL A 169 18.40 3.79 2.28
N VAL A 170 17.40 3.69 3.15
CA VAL A 170 16.19 2.90 2.88
C VAL A 170 15.43 3.49 1.70
N ASP A 171 15.29 4.81 1.61
CA ASP A 171 14.64 5.50 0.49
C ASP A 171 15.30 5.12 -0.85
N ARG A 172 16.63 5.17 -0.96
CA ARG A 172 17.34 4.78 -2.19
C ARG A 172 17.14 3.31 -2.54
N VAL A 173 17.15 2.43 -1.54
CA VAL A 173 16.92 0.99 -1.75
C VAL A 173 15.49 0.72 -2.21
N VAL A 174 14.50 1.35 -1.58
CA VAL A 174 13.10 1.29 -2.02
C VAL A 174 12.99 1.80 -3.46
N ALA A 175 13.60 2.95 -3.79
CA ALA A 175 13.62 3.48 -5.14
C ALA A 175 14.24 2.50 -6.15
N ALA A 176 15.30 1.80 -5.80
CA ALA A 176 15.93 0.80 -6.67
C ALA A 176 14.99 -0.39 -6.92
N ILE A 177 14.31 -0.90 -5.88
CA ILE A 177 13.33 -1.98 -5.98
C ILE A 177 12.16 -1.58 -6.91
N PHE A 178 11.65 -0.34 -6.77
CA PHE A 178 10.56 0.15 -7.58
C PHE A 178 10.96 0.54 -9.02
N ARG A 179 12.24 0.71 -9.35
CA ARG A 179 12.69 1.01 -10.73
C ARG A 179 12.77 -0.19 -11.66
N GLY A 180 12.95 -1.39 -11.19
CA GLY A 180 13.01 -2.54 -12.09
C GLY A 180 13.43 -3.86 -11.45
N PRO A 181 13.18 -4.98 -12.13
CA PRO A 181 13.70 -6.27 -11.74
C PRO A 181 15.23 -6.27 -11.89
N GLY A 182 15.92 -6.73 -10.85
CA GLY A 182 17.36 -6.93 -10.89
C GLY A 182 17.97 -6.88 -9.50
N ASP A 183 18.40 -8.03 -8.98
CA ASP A 183 19.10 -8.13 -7.70
C ASP A 183 20.45 -7.35 -7.71
N GLY A 184 21.06 -7.18 -8.90
CA GLY A 184 22.29 -6.40 -9.07
C GLY A 184 22.17 -4.92 -8.69
N ARG A 185 21.00 -4.32 -8.85
CA ARG A 185 20.76 -2.93 -8.46
C ARG A 185 20.70 -2.73 -6.95
N LEU A 186 20.27 -3.75 -6.21
CA LEU A 186 20.24 -3.70 -4.75
C LEU A 186 21.66 -3.76 -4.18
N SER A 187 22.49 -4.66 -4.69
CA SER A 187 23.91 -4.77 -4.31
C SER A 187 24.66 -3.49 -4.62
N GLN A 188 24.49 -2.94 -5.83
CA GLN A 188 25.10 -1.69 -6.24
C GLN A 188 24.67 -0.51 -5.35
N ALA A 189 23.37 -0.41 -5.03
CA ALA A 189 22.88 0.64 -4.14
C ALA A 189 23.48 0.54 -2.72
N CYS A 190 23.77 -0.67 -2.24
CA CYS A 190 24.44 -0.88 -0.96
C CYS A 190 25.91 -0.45 -1.02
N GLU A 191 26.62 -0.82 -2.08
CA GLU A 191 28.02 -0.45 -2.32
C GLU A 191 28.19 1.08 -2.44
N ASP A 192 27.36 1.72 -3.26
CA ASP A 192 27.36 3.18 -3.46
C ASP A 192 27.11 3.95 -2.17
N LEU A 193 26.37 3.36 -1.22
CA LEU A 193 26.04 3.97 0.06
C LEU A 193 27.02 3.64 1.19
N GLY A 194 27.98 2.74 0.94
CA GLY A 194 28.92 2.26 1.96
C GLY A 194 28.23 1.64 3.17
N VAL A 195 27.14 0.89 2.95
CA VAL A 195 26.33 0.28 4.01
C VAL A 195 26.43 -1.23 3.95
N GLY A 196 26.88 -1.82 5.05
CA GLY A 196 26.97 -3.28 5.16
C GLY A 196 25.59 -3.96 5.14
N PRO A 197 25.50 -5.23 4.65
CA PRO A 197 24.23 -5.94 4.51
C PRO A 197 23.43 -6.05 5.81
N ARG A 198 24.10 -6.26 6.95
CA ARG A 198 23.42 -6.34 8.26
C ARG A 198 22.79 -5.01 8.68
N GLN A 199 23.50 -3.91 8.48
CA GLN A 199 23.00 -2.57 8.79
C GLN A 199 21.82 -2.20 7.89
N LEU A 200 21.91 -2.52 6.59
CA LEU A 200 20.80 -2.33 5.66
C LEU A 200 19.56 -3.10 6.12
N GLN A 201 19.69 -4.40 6.42
CA GLN A 201 18.56 -5.21 6.87
C GLN A 201 17.91 -4.65 8.15
N ALA A 202 18.71 -4.23 9.11
CA ALA A 202 18.22 -3.63 10.36
C ALA A 202 17.45 -2.32 10.10
N SER A 203 18.06 -1.39 9.34
CA SER A 203 17.42 -0.11 8.99
C SER A 203 16.16 -0.31 8.16
N PHE A 204 16.21 -1.22 7.18
CA PHE A 204 15.07 -1.50 6.31
C PHE A 204 13.89 -2.07 7.12
N ARG A 205 14.15 -3.03 8.00
CA ARG A 205 13.13 -3.62 8.87
C ARG A 205 12.55 -2.58 9.84
N ALA A 206 13.40 -1.74 10.42
CA ALA A 206 12.95 -0.70 11.36
C ALA A 206 12.04 0.36 10.72
N LEU A 207 12.24 0.66 9.42
CA LEU A 207 11.51 1.72 8.72
C LEU A 207 10.35 1.20 7.86
N THR A 208 10.40 -0.06 7.43
CA THR A 208 9.38 -0.64 6.53
C THR A 208 8.62 -1.83 7.14
N GLY A 209 9.12 -2.45 8.21
CA GLY A 209 8.63 -3.72 8.73
C GLY A 209 9.00 -4.95 7.89
N LEU A 210 9.71 -4.77 6.76
CA LEU A 210 10.09 -5.81 5.81
C LEU A 210 11.61 -5.95 5.66
N SER A 211 12.05 -7.02 5.02
CA SER A 211 13.39 -7.07 4.42
C SER A 211 13.35 -6.53 2.98
N PRO A 212 14.49 -6.07 2.42
CA PRO A 212 14.56 -5.66 1.01
C PRO A 212 14.07 -6.75 0.05
N LYS A 213 14.41 -8.02 0.32
CA LYS A 213 13.96 -9.18 -0.47
C LYS A 213 12.45 -9.36 -0.44
N GLN A 214 11.82 -9.19 0.73
CA GLN A 214 10.35 -9.28 0.84
C GLN A 214 9.66 -8.19 0.04
N LEU A 215 10.11 -6.94 0.15
CA LEU A 215 9.55 -5.85 -0.65
C LEU A 215 9.75 -6.08 -2.15
N ALA A 216 10.92 -6.52 -2.58
CA ALA A 216 11.20 -6.83 -3.97
C ALA A 216 10.26 -7.94 -4.51
N SER A 217 10.01 -8.99 -3.71
CA SER A 217 9.04 -10.04 -4.07
C SER A 217 7.61 -9.50 -4.19
N MET A 218 7.18 -8.63 -3.28
CA MET A 218 5.85 -8.00 -3.36
C MET A 218 5.72 -7.12 -4.61
N VAL A 219 6.73 -6.33 -4.93
CA VAL A 219 6.75 -5.48 -6.12
C VAL A 219 6.71 -6.32 -7.41
N ARG A 220 7.44 -7.44 -7.46
CA ARG A 220 7.34 -8.39 -8.59
C ARG A 220 5.92 -8.96 -8.73
N PHE A 221 5.33 -9.39 -7.61
CA PHE A 221 3.96 -9.90 -7.59
C PHE A 221 2.98 -8.84 -8.11
N GLN A 222 3.01 -7.61 -7.57
CA GLN A 222 2.14 -6.53 -8.01
C GLN A 222 2.30 -6.22 -9.52
N ARG A 223 3.52 -6.28 -10.04
CA ARG A 223 3.78 -6.10 -11.49
C ARG A 223 3.22 -7.21 -12.36
N SER A 224 3.03 -8.39 -11.80
CA SER A 224 2.50 -9.53 -12.55
C SER A 224 0.99 -9.48 -12.74
N LEU A 225 0.26 -8.71 -11.92
CA LEU A 225 -1.19 -8.67 -11.93
C LEU A 225 -1.77 -8.10 -13.24
N PRO A 226 -1.32 -6.94 -13.78
CA PRO A 226 -1.87 -6.38 -15.01
C PRO A 226 -1.66 -7.27 -16.24
N PRO A 227 -0.45 -7.78 -16.54
CA PRO A 227 -0.29 -8.68 -17.68
C PRO A 227 -1.05 -10.00 -17.51
N LEU A 228 -1.25 -10.47 -16.27
CA LEU A 228 -2.08 -11.63 -15.98
C LEU A 228 -3.56 -11.36 -16.31
N ARG A 229 -4.07 -10.18 -15.92
CA ARG A 229 -5.42 -9.71 -16.28
C ARG A 229 -5.59 -9.58 -17.79
N ALA A 230 -4.59 -9.04 -18.47
CA ALA A 230 -4.57 -8.94 -19.94
C ALA A 230 -4.46 -10.30 -20.66
N GLY A 231 -4.39 -11.40 -19.92
CA GLY A 231 -4.42 -12.76 -20.47
C GLY A 231 -3.09 -13.23 -21.05
N ARG A 232 -1.97 -12.55 -20.76
CA ARG A 232 -0.65 -12.97 -21.25
C ARG A 232 -0.28 -14.36 -20.72
N PRO A 233 0.52 -15.14 -21.47
CA PRO A 233 1.02 -16.44 -21.03
C PRO A 233 1.83 -16.36 -19.73
N LEU A 234 1.63 -17.32 -18.82
CA LEU A 234 2.28 -17.29 -17.49
C LEU A 234 3.81 -17.34 -17.58
N ALA A 235 4.36 -18.05 -18.56
CA ALA A 235 5.81 -18.12 -18.78
C ALA A 235 6.40 -16.76 -19.18
N GLU A 236 5.70 -16.01 -20.05
CA GLU A 236 6.11 -14.67 -20.44
C GLU A 236 6.03 -13.68 -19.26
N ILE A 237 4.96 -13.77 -18.46
CA ILE A 237 4.79 -12.94 -17.25
C ILE A 237 5.93 -13.21 -16.27
N ALA A 238 6.25 -14.50 -16.04
CA ALA A 238 7.34 -14.89 -15.16
C ALA A 238 8.66 -14.24 -15.57
N LEU A 239 9.03 -14.36 -16.84
CA LEU A 239 10.26 -13.77 -17.38
C LEU A 239 10.26 -12.24 -17.31
N ALA A 240 9.18 -11.59 -17.76
CA ALA A 240 9.05 -10.13 -17.78
C ALA A 240 9.08 -9.50 -16.38
N CYS A 241 8.59 -10.21 -15.35
CA CYS A 241 8.59 -9.76 -13.97
C CYS A 241 9.85 -10.14 -13.18
N GLY A 242 10.81 -10.85 -13.79
CA GLY A 242 12.09 -11.22 -13.17
C GLY A 242 11.98 -12.42 -12.23
N TYR A 243 11.08 -13.35 -12.49
CA TYR A 243 11.08 -14.67 -11.87
C TYR A 243 12.05 -15.60 -12.62
N TYR A 244 12.58 -16.57 -11.92
CA TYR A 244 13.50 -17.55 -12.51
C TYR A 244 12.82 -18.41 -13.59
N ASP A 245 11.61 -18.89 -13.28
CA ASP A 245 10.75 -19.66 -14.16
C ASP A 245 9.27 -19.52 -13.79
N GLN A 246 8.39 -20.17 -14.53
CA GLN A 246 6.94 -20.18 -14.26
C GLN A 246 6.60 -20.88 -12.94
N ALA A 247 7.36 -21.89 -12.51
CA ALA A 247 7.10 -22.60 -11.26
C ALA A 247 7.37 -21.69 -10.06
N HIS A 248 8.49 -20.95 -10.09
CA HIS A 248 8.81 -19.92 -9.10
C HIS A 248 7.74 -18.80 -9.07
N PHE A 249 7.29 -18.33 -10.23
CA PHE A 249 6.19 -17.38 -10.33
C PHE A 249 4.92 -17.93 -9.67
N ASN A 250 4.48 -19.13 -10.01
CA ASN A 250 3.28 -19.75 -9.46
C ASN A 250 3.37 -19.94 -7.93
N HIS A 251 4.55 -20.26 -7.41
CA HIS A 251 4.79 -20.41 -5.97
C HIS A 251 4.67 -19.06 -5.24
N GLU A 252 5.38 -18.02 -5.70
CA GLU A 252 5.30 -16.69 -5.10
C GLU A 252 3.90 -16.07 -5.25
N PHE A 253 3.25 -16.27 -6.39
CA PHE A 253 1.89 -15.81 -6.61
C PHE A 253 0.90 -16.40 -5.60
N ARG A 254 0.95 -17.74 -5.37
CA ARG A 254 0.10 -18.37 -4.34
C ARG A 254 0.35 -17.82 -2.94
N ARG A 255 1.60 -17.53 -2.63
CA ARG A 255 1.97 -16.93 -1.34
C ARG A 255 1.29 -15.59 -1.09
N PHE A 256 1.24 -14.71 -2.11
CA PHE A 256 0.70 -13.35 -1.97
C PHE A 256 -0.80 -13.26 -2.29
N ALA A 257 -1.31 -14.08 -3.19
CA ALA A 257 -2.72 -14.07 -3.59
C ALA A 257 -3.58 -15.09 -2.82
N GLY A 258 -2.95 -16.08 -2.17
CA GLY A 258 -3.66 -17.21 -1.52
C GLY A 258 -4.27 -18.20 -2.51
N MET A 259 -4.06 -18.03 -3.83
CA MET A 259 -4.59 -18.89 -4.88
C MET A 259 -3.66 -18.94 -6.10
N ALA A 260 -3.90 -19.87 -7.02
CA ALA A 260 -3.09 -19.96 -8.24
C ALA A 260 -3.39 -18.81 -9.21
N PRO A 261 -2.43 -18.40 -10.09
CA PRO A 261 -2.64 -17.35 -11.09
C PRO A 261 -3.85 -17.62 -12.00
N THR A 262 -4.07 -18.89 -12.37
CA THR A 262 -5.20 -19.33 -13.20
C THR A 262 -6.54 -19.17 -12.51
N ASP A 263 -6.59 -19.42 -11.20
CA ASP A 263 -7.81 -19.28 -10.39
C ASP A 263 -8.12 -17.81 -10.13
N TRP A 264 -7.09 -17.00 -9.85
CA TRP A 264 -7.23 -15.56 -9.71
C TRP A 264 -7.80 -14.89 -10.97
N LYS A 265 -7.35 -15.32 -12.15
CA LYS A 265 -7.89 -14.82 -13.43
C LYS A 265 -9.38 -15.11 -13.61
N ARG A 266 -9.88 -16.21 -13.01
CA ARG A 266 -11.32 -16.57 -13.06
C ARG A 266 -12.15 -15.86 -11.99
N ALA A 267 -11.51 -15.51 -10.87
CA ALA A 267 -12.15 -14.80 -9.78
C ALA A 267 -12.30 -13.31 -10.15
N GLN A 268 -13.48 -12.91 -10.61
CA GLN A 268 -13.80 -11.50 -10.86
C GLN A 268 -14.13 -10.84 -9.51
N ALA A 269 -13.17 -10.10 -8.95
CA ALA A 269 -13.38 -9.36 -7.71
C ALA A 269 -13.51 -7.85 -8.02
N PRO A 270 -14.63 -7.21 -7.64
CA PRO A 270 -14.99 -5.86 -8.10
C PRO A 270 -14.02 -4.76 -7.67
N LEU A 271 -13.46 -4.85 -6.46
CA LEU A 271 -12.52 -3.83 -5.94
C LEU A 271 -11.11 -4.04 -6.48
N ASN A 272 -10.71 -5.26 -6.82
CA ASN A 272 -9.42 -5.53 -7.46
C ASN A 272 -9.27 -4.84 -8.82
N GLU A 273 -10.37 -4.49 -9.49
CA GLU A 273 -10.32 -3.71 -10.72
C GLU A 273 -9.71 -2.34 -10.48
N PHE A 274 -10.04 -1.67 -9.39
CA PHE A 274 -9.53 -0.35 -9.05
C PHE A 274 -8.10 -0.38 -8.51
N PHE A 275 -7.74 -1.37 -7.71
CA PHE A 275 -6.41 -1.47 -7.09
C PHE A 275 -5.35 -2.15 -7.95
N VAL A 276 -5.71 -2.75 -9.07
CA VAL A 276 -4.80 -3.39 -10.04
C VAL A 276 -4.68 -2.60 -11.34
N ASP A 277 -5.50 -1.59 -11.56
CA ASP A 277 -5.50 -0.73 -12.74
C ASP A 277 -4.31 0.26 -12.75
N ASP A 278 -4.09 0.92 -13.91
CA ASP A 278 -2.98 1.88 -14.10
C ASP A 278 -3.03 3.07 -13.12
N ALA A 279 -4.21 3.44 -12.62
CA ALA A 279 -4.38 4.47 -11.60
C ALA A 279 -3.76 4.04 -10.25
N SER A 280 -3.99 2.83 -9.78
CA SER A 280 -3.34 2.30 -8.57
C SER A 280 -1.84 2.06 -8.74
N ARG A 281 -1.35 2.07 -9.99
CA ARG A 281 0.09 2.10 -10.33
C ARG A 281 0.68 3.50 -10.26
N ALA A 282 -0.14 4.54 -10.12
CA ALA A 282 0.36 5.92 -10.01
C ALA A 282 1.38 6.01 -8.88
N TYR A 283 1.20 5.29 -7.75
CA TYR A 283 2.21 5.28 -6.69
C TYR A 283 3.51 4.59 -7.12
N LEU A 284 3.46 3.50 -7.90
CA LEU A 284 4.65 2.86 -8.48
C LEU A 284 5.34 3.79 -9.48
N CYS A 285 4.55 4.55 -10.25
CA CYS A 285 5.04 5.51 -11.24
C CYS A 285 5.52 6.82 -10.58
N ASN A 286 4.79 7.34 -9.60
CA ASN A 286 5.12 8.55 -8.87
C ASN A 286 6.39 8.39 -8.01
N TYR A 287 6.62 7.20 -7.43
CA TYR A 287 7.89 6.90 -6.78
C TYR A 287 9.06 6.96 -7.76
N ARG A 288 8.85 6.61 -9.04
CA ARG A 288 9.86 6.79 -10.10
C ARG A 288 10.14 8.26 -10.38
N ALA A 289 9.13 9.12 -10.35
CA ALA A 289 9.26 10.55 -10.64
C ALA A 289 9.91 11.33 -9.47
N SER A 290 9.54 11.04 -8.23
CA SER A 290 10.14 11.68 -7.04
C SER A 290 11.61 11.36 -6.84
N GLY A 291 12.05 10.16 -7.22
CA GLY A 291 13.47 9.78 -7.20
C GLY A 291 14.36 10.52 -8.21
N GLN A 292 13.78 11.26 -9.17
CA GLN A 292 14.54 12.11 -10.11
C GLN A 292 14.66 13.56 -9.66
N THR A 293 13.80 14.04 -8.76
CA THR A 293 13.79 15.45 -8.31
C THR A 293 14.83 15.77 -7.22
N HIS A 294 15.48 14.78 -6.62
CA HIS A 294 16.56 15.00 -5.64
C HIS A 294 17.96 15.19 -6.26
N ARG A 295 18.07 15.42 -7.59
CA ARG A 295 19.34 15.70 -8.26
C ARG A 295 19.53 17.17 -8.68
N ALA A 296 18.77 18.10 -8.13
CA ALA A 296 18.97 19.53 -8.41
C ALA A 296 18.71 20.36 -7.17
N ALA A 297 19.70 20.51 -6.31
CA ALA A 297 20.13 21.72 -5.58
C ALA A 297 21.37 21.37 -4.73
#